data_26fe2bd70262192191c73605621055fe
#
_entry.id   26fe2bd70262192191c73605621055fe
#
_cell.length_a   1.000
_cell.length_b   1.000
_cell.length_c   1.000
_cell.angle_alpha   90.00
_cell.angle_beta   90.00
_cell.angle_gamma   90.00
#
_symmetry.space_group_name_H-M   'P 1'
#
loop_
_entity.id
_entity.type
_entity.pdbx_description
1 polymer ?
#
loop_
_entity_poly.entity_id
_entity_poly.type
_entity_poly.pdbx_seq_one_letter_code
_entity_poly.pdbx_strand_id
1 'polypeptide(L)'
;MKKLAFSLISFSFLFGYSPIKEDNRVDSGKLKFKVANAVRTEEPPKIDGDINDEVWSKALLVKEFLQNEPYYLEAPTIETEVRVLYDDDNLYIAYNNIDPNPDKIMARRTRRDDWMAGFEFNSDWVGFGIDSRNDDKTGYWFAVNAAEV
;
A
#
# COMPACT_ATOMS: atom_id res chain seq x y z
N MET A 1 -6.65 24.50 -3.86
CA MET A 1 -6.84 23.08 -3.52
C MET A 1 -5.75 22.29 -4.22
N LYS A 2 -4.76 21.81 -3.48
CA LYS A 2 -3.70 20.96 -4.05
C LYS A 2 -4.29 19.56 -4.18
N LYS A 3 -4.47 19.09 -5.41
CA LYS A 3 -4.81 17.69 -5.66
C LYS A 3 -3.51 16.87 -5.57
N LEU A 4 -3.34 16.13 -4.49
CA LEU A 4 -2.35 15.06 -4.47
C LEU A 4 -3.03 13.82 -5.11
N ALA A 5 -2.54 13.42 -6.25
CA ALA A 5 -2.94 12.16 -6.86
C ALA A 5 -2.07 11.06 -6.26
N PHE A 6 -2.69 10.10 -5.56
CA PHE A 6 -2.03 8.91 -5.07
C PHE A 6 -2.34 7.76 -6.02
N SER A 7 -1.31 7.16 -6.58
CA SER A 7 -1.42 5.86 -7.22
C SER A 7 -1.00 4.81 -6.18
N LEU A 8 -1.97 4.16 -5.56
CA LEU A 8 -1.74 3.00 -4.70
C LEU A 8 -1.54 1.78 -5.59
N ILE A 9 -0.30 1.42 -5.82
CA ILE A 9 0.07 0.17 -6.47
C ILE A 9 0.58 -0.75 -5.37
N SER A 10 -0.21 -1.78 -5.02
CA SER A 10 0.30 -2.90 -4.24
C SER A 10 1.23 -3.70 -5.15
N PHE A 11 2.53 -3.61 -4.92
CA PHE A 11 3.54 -4.34 -5.67
C PHE A 11 4.11 -5.44 -4.80
N SER A 12 3.80 -6.67 -5.14
CA SER A 12 4.65 -7.80 -4.78
C SER A 12 5.70 -7.91 -5.88
N PHE A 13 6.95 -7.54 -5.57
CA PHE A 13 8.05 -7.63 -6.54
C PHE A 13 8.65 -9.03 -6.50
N LEU A 14 8.59 -9.74 -7.61
CA LEU A 14 9.54 -10.81 -7.92
C LEU A 14 10.54 -10.30 -8.96
N PHE A 15 11.82 -10.36 -8.60
CA PHE A 15 12.91 -10.07 -9.50
C PHE A 15 12.94 -11.04 -10.67
N GLY A 16 12.54 -10.55 -11.81
CA GLY A 16 12.79 -11.14 -13.08
C GLY A 16 12.69 -10.03 -14.11
N TYR A 17 13.76 -9.30 -14.36
CA TYR A 17 13.82 -8.41 -15.51
C TYR A 17 13.79 -9.28 -16.77
N SER A 18 12.60 -9.57 -17.22
CA SER A 18 12.36 -10.00 -18.59
C SER A 18 11.75 -8.81 -19.31
N PRO A 19 12.28 -8.39 -20.46
CA PRO A 19 11.64 -7.34 -21.22
C PRO A 19 10.22 -7.83 -21.53
N ILE A 20 9.25 -7.09 -21.05
CA ILE A 20 7.83 -7.32 -21.31
C ILE A 20 7.69 -7.30 -22.83
N LYS A 21 7.54 -8.47 -23.43
CA LYS A 21 6.93 -8.52 -24.75
C LYS A 21 5.53 -7.94 -24.58
N GLU A 22 5.22 -6.89 -25.30
CA GLU A 22 3.86 -6.40 -25.43
C GLU A 22 2.97 -7.60 -25.80
N ASP A 23 2.35 -8.18 -24.81
CA ASP A 23 1.26 -9.11 -25.03
C ASP A 23 0.01 -8.24 -25.27
N ASN A 24 -0.32 -8.05 -26.53
CA ASN A 24 -1.47 -7.29 -27.02
C ASN A 24 -2.83 -7.85 -26.57
N ARG A 25 -2.88 -8.63 -25.48
CA ARG A 25 -4.08 -9.26 -24.94
C ARG A 25 -4.67 -8.61 -23.71
N VAL A 26 -4.05 -7.58 -23.17
CA VAL A 26 -4.65 -6.78 -22.10
C VAL A 26 -5.38 -5.62 -22.74
N ASP A 27 -6.69 -5.75 -22.83
CA ASP A 27 -7.58 -4.64 -23.18
C ASP A 27 -7.37 -3.52 -22.14
N SER A 28 -6.51 -2.57 -22.49
CA SER A 28 -6.16 -1.40 -21.66
C SER A 28 -7.37 -0.56 -21.24
N GLY A 29 -8.54 -0.85 -21.80
CA GLY A 29 -9.82 -0.23 -21.44
C GLY A 29 -10.46 -0.75 -20.16
N LYS A 30 -9.99 -1.88 -19.59
CA LYS A 30 -10.59 -2.50 -18.39
C LYS A 30 -9.90 -2.18 -17.07
N LEU A 31 -8.65 -1.77 -17.09
CA LEU A 31 -7.96 -1.34 -15.87
C LEU A 31 -8.35 0.10 -15.52
N LYS A 32 -9.46 0.26 -14.85
CA LYS A 32 -9.77 1.53 -14.17
C LYS A 32 -8.95 1.58 -12.90
N PHE A 33 -7.89 2.36 -12.90
CA PHE A 33 -7.18 2.68 -11.66
C PHE A 33 -8.16 3.28 -10.67
N LYS A 34 -8.22 2.69 -9.47
CA LYS A 34 -9.01 3.26 -8.39
C LYS A 34 -8.29 4.49 -7.87
N VAL A 35 -8.99 5.59 -7.78
CA VAL A 35 -8.46 6.84 -7.23
C VAL A 35 -9.20 7.13 -5.93
N ALA A 36 -8.47 7.28 -4.86
CA ALA A 36 -8.98 7.79 -3.60
C ALA A 36 -8.31 9.12 -3.27
N ASN A 37 -9.10 10.07 -2.80
CA ASN A 37 -8.55 11.34 -2.33
C ASN A 37 -8.21 11.22 -0.85
N ALA A 38 -6.99 11.63 -0.48
CA ALA A 38 -6.65 11.83 0.92
C ALA A 38 -7.52 12.95 1.50
N VAL A 39 -7.96 12.79 2.74
CA VAL A 39 -8.81 13.76 3.42
C VAL A 39 -7.97 14.57 4.40
N ARG A 40 -8.17 15.89 4.41
CA ARG A 40 -7.51 16.75 5.38
C ARG A 40 -8.16 16.58 6.75
N THR A 41 -7.32 16.39 7.77
CA THR A 41 -7.76 16.38 9.16
C THR A 41 -7.25 17.59 9.93
N GLU A 42 -8.01 18.04 10.91
CA GLU A 42 -7.60 19.10 11.85
C GLU A 42 -6.97 18.51 13.11
N GLU A 43 -7.32 17.26 13.41
CA GLU A 43 -6.79 16.52 14.56
C GLU A 43 -5.98 15.33 14.04
N PRO A 44 -4.69 15.21 14.42
CA PRO A 44 -3.89 14.07 14.04
C PRO A 44 -4.40 12.77 14.68
N PRO A 45 -4.42 11.65 13.95
CA PRO A 45 -4.73 10.36 14.55
C PRO A 45 -3.62 9.96 15.53
N LYS A 46 -3.95 9.12 16.51
CA LYS A 46 -2.93 8.45 17.31
C LYS A 46 -2.24 7.38 16.47
N ILE A 47 -0.93 7.30 16.63
CA ILE A 47 -0.12 6.29 15.95
C ILE A 47 0.20 5.18 16.95
N ASP A 48 -0.80 4.38 17.28
CA ASP A 48 -0.72 3.31 18.27
C ASP A 48 -1.18 1.93 17.74
N GLY A 49 -1.48 1.88 16.41
CA GLY A 49 -1.97 0.67 15.75
C GLY A 49 -3.49 0.47 15.86
N ASP A 50 -4.20 1.29 16.63
CA ASP A 50 -5.66 1.28 16.68
C ASP A 50 -6.24 2.24 15.63
N ILE A 51 -6.95 1.68 14.66
CA ILE A 51 -7.60 2.44 13.58
C ILE A 51 -9.07 2.75 13.86
N ASN A 52 -9.55 2.50 15.08
CA ASN A 52 -10.92 2.80 15.49
C ASN A 52 -11.11 4.24 15.99
N ASP A 53 -10.05 5.03 16.04
CA ASP A 53 -10.17 6.47 16.32
C ASP A 53 -11.18 7.13 15.37
N GLU A 54 -12.04 8.00 15.91
CA GLU A 54 -13.09 8.68 15.13
C GLU A 54 -12.52 9.44 13.92
N VAL A 55 -11.29 9.95 14.05
CA VAL A 55 -10.63 10.69 12.96
C VAL A 55 -10.47 9.86 11.69
N TRP A 56 -10.22 8.54 11.82
CA TRP A 56 -10.10 7.64 10.68
C TRP A 56 -11.43 7.42 9.93
N SER A 57 -12.55 7.61 10.60
CA SER A 57 -13.88 7.51 9.96
C SER A 57 -14.12 8.60 8.91
N LYS A 58 -13.38 9.72 8.97
CA LYS A 58 -13.43 10.81 8.01
C LYS A 58 -12.73 10.48 6.70
N ALA A 59 -11.81 9.53 6.71
CA ALA A 59 -11.07 9.11 5.53
C ALA A 59 -11.91 8.21 4.62
N LEU A 60 -11.68 8.32 3.32
CA LEU A 60 -12.27 7.38 2.37
C LEU A 60 -11.66 5.99 2.58
N LEU A 61 -12.53 4.98 2.60
CA LEU A 61 -12.12 3.59 2.66
C LEU A 61 -11.72 3.11 1.26
N VAL A 62 -10.46 2.71 1.13
CA VAL A 62 -9.93 2.07 -0.08
C VAL A 62 -9.85 0.58 0.17
N LYS A 63 -10.48 -0.21 -0.66
CA LYS A 63 -10.52 -1.67 -0.60
C LYS A 63 -10.65 -2.29 -2.00
N GLU A 64 -10.83 -3.59 -2.05
CA GLU A 64 -10.92 -4.37 -3.31
C GLU A 64 -9.61 -4.26 -4.10
N PHE A 65 -8.48 -4.46 -3.42
CA PHE A 65 -7.20 -4.61 -4.07
C PHE A 65 -7.19 -5.85 -4.94
N LEU A 66 -6.30 -5.88 -5.92
CA LEU A 66 -6.14 -7.03 -6.80
C LEU A 66 -4.74 -7.61 -6.61
N GLN A 67 -4.62 -8.91 -6.76
CA GLN A 67 -3.33 -9.58 -6.75
C GLN A 67 -2.51 -9.16 -7.97
N ASN A 68 -1.22 -8.94 -7.75
CA ASN A 68 -0.25 -8.87 -8.83
C ASN A 68 0.34 -10.27 -9.10
N GLU A 69 0.60 -11.01 -8.03
CA GLU A 69 1.10 -12.38 -8.03
C GLU A 69 0.46 -13.18 -6.89
N PRO A 70 0.33 -14.49 -7.01
CA PRO A 70 0.64 -15.34 -8.18
C PRO A 70 -0.43 -15.28 -9.28
N TYR A 71 -1.59 -14.69 -9.01
CA TYR A 71 -2.72 -14.67 -9.94
C TYR A 71 -3.09 -13.23 -10.31
N TYR A 72 -2.54 -12.76 -11.40
CA TYR A 72 -2.69 -11.38 -11.85
C TYR A 72 -4.15 -10.96 -12.00
N LEU A 73 -4.53 -9.86 -11.32
CA LEU A 73 -5.88 -9.28 -11.27
C LEU A 73 -6.96 -10.14 -10.62
N GLU A 74 -6.59 -11.21 -9.95
CA GLU A 74 -7.53 -11.98 -9.14
C GLU A 74 -7.82 -11.27 -7.80
N ALA A 75 -8.87 -11.72 -7.13
CA ALA A 75 -9.19 -11.23 -5.79
C ALA A 75 -8.07 -11.60 -4.79
N PRO A 76 -7.77 -10.73 -3.83
CA PRO A 76 -6.72 -11.01 -2.86
C PRO A 76 -7.13 -12.15 -1.93
N THR A 77 -6.15 -12.90 -1.44
CA THR A 77 -6.36 -13.95 -0.43
C THR A 77 -6.63 -13.38 0.95
N ILE A 78 -6.14 -12.17 1.20
CA ILE A 78 -6.33 -11.41 2.44
C ILE A 78 -6.91 -10.05 2.05
N GLU A 79 -8.06 -9.72 2.63
CA GLU A 79 -8.66 -8.42 2.40
C GLU A 79 -7.85 -7.34 3.10
N THR A 80 -7.56 -6.27 2.36
CA THR A 80 -6.83 -5.10 2.86
C THR A 80 -7.70 -3.87 2.72
N GLU A 81 -7.78 -3.10 3.78
CA GLU A 81 -8.42 -1.79 3.82
C GLU A 81 -7.37 -0.72 4.08
N VAL A 82 -7.46 0.39 3.36
CA VAL A 82 -6.52 1.50 3.52
C VAL A 82 -7.28 2.81 3.70
N ARG A 83 -6.80 3.65 4.60
CA ARG A 83 -7.29 5.00 4.80
C ARG A 83 -6.13 5.98 4.76
N VAL A 84 -6.38 7.15 4.18
CA VAL A 84 -5.35 8.18 4.03
C VAL A 84 -5.88 9.53 4.52
N LEU A 85 -5.18 10.10 5.48
CA LEU A 85 -5.41 11.43 5.99
C LEU A 85 -4.16 12.29 5.83
N TYR A 86 -4.30 13.59 5.87
CA TYR A 86 -3.17 14.51 5.92
C TYR A 86 -3.51 15.77 6.71
N ASP A 87 -2.50 16.39 7.27
CA ASP A 87 -2.57 17.74 7.82
C ASP A 87 -1.54 18.66 7.13
N ASP A 88 -1.15 19.76 7.77
CA ASP A 88 -0.19 20.68 7.19
C ASP A 88 1.25 20.13 7.18
N ASP A 89 1.55 19.20 8.07
CA ASP A 89 2.91 18.71 8.32
C ASP A 89 3.09 17.23 7.97
N ASN A 90 2.01 16.42 8.00
CA ASN A 90 2.10 14.97 7.95
C ASN A 90 1.12 14.32 6.96
N LEU A 91 1.51 13.15 6.48
CA LEU A 91 0.65 12.20 5.79
C LEU A 91 0.47 10.98 6.69
N TYR A 92 -0.78 10.59 6.91
CA TYR A 92 -1.16 9.46 7.74
C TYR A 92 -1.78 8.38 6.87
N ILE A 93 -1.25 7.17 6.95
CA ILE A 93 -1.76 6.02 6.19
C ILE A 93 -2.02 4.89 7.17
N ALA A 94 -3.25 4.41 7.19
CA ALA A 94 -3.65 3.26 7.98
C ALA A 94 -3.94 2.07 7.07
N TYR A 95 -3.37 0.91 7.42
CA TYR A 95 -3.65 -0.37 6.80
C TYR A 95 -4.37 -1.27 7.79
N ASN A 96 -5.45 -1.90 7.35
CA ASN A 96 -6.13 -2.97 8.05
C ASN A 96 -6.11 -4.23 7.18
N ASN A 97 -5.25 -5.16 7.53
CA ASN A 97 -5.13 -6.44 6.83
C ASN A 97 -5.94 -7.49 7.60
N ILE A 98 -7.05 -7.94 7.01
CA ILE A 98 -8.00 -8.85 7.65
C ILE A 98 -7.54 -10.29 7.40
N ASP A 99 -6.56 -10.74 8.16
CA ASP A 99 -6.03 -12.10 8.06
C ASP A 99 -6.91 -13.06 8.87
N PRO A 100 -7.51 -14.09 8.24
CA PRO A 100 -8.27 -15.12 8.95
C PRO A 100 -7.38 -16.03 9.82
N ASN A 101 -6.06 -15.98 9.67
CA ASN A 101 -5.08 -16.80 10.38
C ASN A 101 -3.97 -15.97 11.02
N PRO A 102 -4.24 -15.09 11.97
CA PRO A 102 -3.27 -14.15 12.50
C PRO A 102 -2.04 -14.84 13.15
N ASP A 103 -2.20 -16.08 13.59
CA ASP A 103 -1.08 -16.88 14.12
C ASP A 103 -0.01 -17.25 13.07
N LYS A 104 -0.31 -17.04 11.80
CA LYS A 104 0.60 -17.32 10.69
C LYS A 104 1.32 -16.08 10.16
N ILE A 105 1.02 -14.91 10.71
CA ILE A 105 1.69 -13.67 10.33
C ILE A 105 3.19 -13.81 10.55
N MET A 106 3.92 -13.55 9.49
CA MET A 106 5.38 -13.59 9.54
C MET A 106 5.92 -12.23 9.97
N ALA A 107 6.42 -12.15 11.19
CA ALA A 107 6.94 -10.92 11.79
C ALA A 107 8.43 -11.06 12.11
N ARG A 108 9.26 -11.23 11.10
CA ARG A 108 10.71 -11.34 11.28
C ARG A 108 11.34 -9.97 11.38
N ARG A 109 12.09 -9.73 12.46
CA ARG A 109 12.91 -8.53 12.59
C ARG A 109 14.08 -8.58 11.61
N THR A 110 14.24 -7.52 10.86
CA THR A 110 15.34 -7.32 9.92
C THR A 110 16.08 -6.03 10.25
N ARG A 111 17.17 -5.77 9.56
CA ARG A 111 17.78 -4.45 9.61
C ARG A 111 16.96 -3.49 8.77
N ARG A 112 16.92 -2.25 9.17
CA ARG A 112 16.34 -1.18 8.35
C ARG A 112 17.02 -1.17 6.98
N ASP A 113 16.22 -0.98 5.94
CA ASP A 113 16.65 -0.95 4.53
C ASP A 113 17.24 -2.27 3.99
N ASP A 114 17.09 -3.37 4.72
CA ASP A 114 17.50 -4.70 4.28
C ASP A 114 16.35 -5.43 3.56
N TRP A 115 16.08 -4.98 2.33
CA TRP A 115 15.00 -5.50 1.52
C TRP A 115 15.15 -6.98 1.18
N MET A 116 16.34 -7.37 0.73
CA MET A 116 16.57 -8.71 0.15
C MET A 116 16.67 -9.83 1.19
N ALA A 117 17.25 -9.57 2.35
CA ALA A 117 17.55 -10.63 3.31
C ALA A 117 16.43 -10.95 4.29
N GLY A 118 15.48 -10.06 4.46
CA GLY A 118 14.53 -10.23 5.53
C GLY A 118 13.13 -9.69 5.30
N PHE A 119 12.96 -8.76 4.40
CA PHE A 119 11.70 -8.06 4.24
C PHE A 119 10.77 -8.83 3.30
N GLU A 120 11.21 -9.06 2.08
CA GLU A 120 10.37 -9.58 1.00
C GLU A 120 9.91 -11.03 1.20
N PHE A 121 10.79 -11.90 1.68
CA PHE A 121 10.52 -13.34 1.72
C PHE A 121 10.24 -13.91 3.11
N ASN A 122 10.44 -13.12 4.15
CA ASN A 122 10.41 -13.62 5.52
C ASN A 122 9.52 -12.80 6.45
N SER A 123 8.77 -11.87 5.94
CA SER A 123 7.89 -11.02 6.75
C SER A 123 6.68 -10.59 5.94
N ASP A 124 5.54 -10.51 6.57
CA ASP A 124 4.40 -9.80 6.01
C ASP A 124 4.65 -8.29 6.13
N TRP A 125 4.27 -7.54 5.12
CA TRP A 125 4.57 -6.12 5.05
C TRP A 125 3.51 -5.34 4.26
N VAL A 126 3.46 -4.05 4.49
CA VAL A 126 2.67 -3.08 3.74
C VAL A 126 3.58 -1.98 3.24
N GLY A 127 3.21 -1.35 2.13
CA GLY A 127 3.99 -0.27 1.59
C GLY A 127 3.21 0.65 0.66
N PHE A 128 3.79 1.82 0.38
CA PHE A 128 3.23 2.80 -0.54
C PHE A 128 4.34 3.60 -1.23
N GLY A 129 4.01 4.11 -2.40
CA GLY A 129 4.87 5.01 -3.14
C GLY A 129 4.30 6.42 -3.16
N ILE A 130 5.17 7.43 -3.17
CA ILE A 130 4.80 8.84 -3.31
C ILE A 130 5.58 9.45 -4.49
N ASP A 131 4.86 9.94 -5.48
CA ASP A 131 5.42 10.89 -6.44
C ASP A 131 5.24 12.31 -5.89
N SER A 132 6.25 12.78 -5.18
CA SER A 132 6.22 14.09 -4.52
C SER A 132 6.30 15.27 -5.48
N ARG A 133 6.73 15.02 -6.72
CA ARG A 133 6.88 16.05 -7.76
C ARG A 133 5.75 16.03 -8.77
N ASN A 134 4.94 14.98 -8.77
CA ASN A 134 3.90 14.74 -9.77
C ASN A 134 4.48 14.79 -11.20
N ASP A 135 5.62 14.12 -11.39
CA ASP A 135 6.35 14.10 -12.65
C ASP A 135 6.29 12.75 -13.37
N ASP A 136 5.62 11.76 -12.77
CA ASP A 136 5.48 10.38 -13.24
C ASP A 136 6.83 9.68 -13.52
N LYS A 137 7.90 10.16 -12.89
CA LYS A 137 9.28 9.68 -13.12
C LYS A 137 10.04 9.40 -11.84
N THR A 138 9.79 10.19 -10.82
CA THR A 138 10.52 10.09 -9.55
C THR A 138 9.54 9.86 -8.41
N GLY A 139 9.92 8.99 -7.49
CA GLY A 139 9.09 8.69 -6.32
C GLY A 139 9.91 8.18 -5.15
N TYR A 140 9.29 8.18 -4.00
CA TYR A 140 9.81 7.57 -2.78
C TYR A 140 8.94 6.36 -2.45
N TRP A 141 9.59 5.31 -1.99
CA TRP A 141 8.92 4.11 -1.53
C TRP A 141 9.12 3.94 -0.03
N PHE A 142 8.06 3.61 0.65
CA PHE A 142 8.04 3.34 2.10
C PHE A 142 7.36 2.01 2.35
N ALA A 143 7.94 1.22 3.22
CA ALA A 143 7.38 -0.05 3.61
C ALA A 143 7.63 -0.31 5.10
N VAL A 144 6.70 -1.01 5.73
CA VAL A 144 6.79 -1.45 7.13
C VAL A 144 6.34 -2.90 7.20
N ASN A 145 7.10 -3.73 7.90
CA ASN A 145 6.75 -5.13 8.08
C ASN A 145 5.98 -5.35 9.40
N ALA A 146 5.47 -6.56 9.57
CA ALA A 146 4.73 -6.95 10.78
C ALA A 146 5.60 -6.96 12.07
N ALA A 147 6.91 -6.79 11.96
CA ALA A 147 7.84 -6.64 13.09
C ALA A 147 8.23 -5.17 13.36
N GLU A 148 7.52 -4.21 12.76
CA GLU A 148 7.72 -2.76 12.95
C GLU A 148 9.09 -2.24 12.47
N VAL A 149 9.61 -2.80 11.39
CA VAL A 149 10.88 -2.39 10.76
C VAL A 149 10.63 -1.80 9.38
#